data_a1b8b645460ebbe789b488f11a4592e2
#
_entry.id   a1b8b645460ebbe789b488f11a4592e2
#
_cell.length_a   1.000
_cell.length_b   1.000
_cell.length_c   1.000
_cell.angle_alpha   90.00
_cell.angle_beta   90.00
_cell.angle_gamma   90.00
#
_symmetry.space_group_name_H-M   'P 1'
#
loop_
_entity.id
_entity.type
_entity.pdbx_description
1 polymer ?
#
loop_
_entity_poly.entity_id
_entity_poly.type
_entity_poly.pdbx_seq_one_letter_code
_entity_poly.pdbx_strand_id
1 'polypeptide(L)'
;MSPDRKRLFKDELEEIKMKIALVMEWSTCTKNEIVYETLKKVAEANGHTVVNYGQFDMDDNRQTYNQNAILTAVLLKSGAADFVVTGCGTGEGAMLACNAMPGVQCGHVVDPADSYLFTQVNAGNCMSLPFAKGWGWGAEVNLEYVFEKLFVQEPGGGYPETAAASEQRNAALLTKLKEAAHHDIKEILASEDPDVHEMVQVAFAGNRMELFKADCKCPEILAAVEAAVK
;
A
#
# COMPACT_ATOMS: atom_id res chain seq x y z
N MET A 1 4.42 28.95 -16.76
CA MET A 1 3.86 28.08 -17.82
C MET A 1 2.45 28.55 -18.14
N SER A 2 2.12 28.80 -19.41
CA SER A 2 0.81 29.35 -19.77
C SER A 2 -0.32 28.34 -19.52
N PRO A 3 -1.54 28.78 -19.19
CA PRO A 3 -2.70 27.93 -18.97
C PRO A 3 -3.00 26.96 -20.12
N ASP A 4 -2.71 27.37 -21.36
CA ASP A 4 -2.93 26.56 -22.57
C ASP A 4 -1.96 25.38 -22.69
N ARG A 5 -0.73 25.48 -22.18
CA ARG A 5 0.21 24.34 -22.14
C ARG A 5 -0.22 23.27 -21.13
N LYS A 6 -0.81 23.68 -19.99
CA LYS A 6 -1.36 22.72 -19.02
C LYS A 6 -2.55 21.94 -19.57
N ARG A 7 -3.33 22.56 -20.47
CA ARG A 7 -4.52 21.95 -21.07
C ARG A 7 -4.15 20.94 -22.16
N LEU A 8 -3.16 21.23 -22.99
CA LEU A 8 -2.68 20.34 -24.05
C LEU A 8 -1.98 19.07 -23.52
N PHE A 9 -1.31 19.14 -22.36
CA PHE A 9 -0.70 17.97 -21.73
C PHE A 9 -1.71 17.09 -20.97
N LYS A 10 -2.89 17.60 -20.65
CA LYS A 10 -3.94 16.85 -19.94
C LYS A 10 -4.75 15.95 -20.86
N ASP A 11 -4.80 16.24 -22.15
CA ASP A 11 -5.63 15.53 -23.12
C ASP A 11 -4.89 14.35 -23.83
N GLU A 12 -3.61 14.12 -23.57
CA GLU A 12 -2.79 13.06 -24.22
C GLU A 12 -2.23 12.01 -23.27
N LEU A 13 -2.33 12.17 -21.94
CA LEU A 13 -1.97 11.13 -20.99
C LEU A 13 -3.25 10.38 -20.64
N GLU A 14 -3.37 9.11 -21.02
CA GLU A 14 -4.30 8.20 -20.37
C GLU A 14 -3.99 8.27 -18.86
N GLU A 15 -4.87 8.86 -18.08
CA GLU A 15 -4.72 8.95 -16.62
C GLU A 15 -4.53 7.53 -16.09
N ILE A 16 -3.36 7.23 -15.55
CA ILE A 16 -3.07 5.91 -14.97
C ILE A 16 -4.03 5.70 -13.81
N LYS A 17 -4.99 4.80 -14.00
CA LYS A 17 -5.95 4.44 -12.97
C LYS A 17 -5.36 3.40 -12.05
N MET A 18 -5.04 3.79 -10.82
CA MET A 18 -4.56 2.89 -9.80
C MET A 18 -5.71 2.20 -9.06
N LYS A 19 -5.49 0.94 -8.71
CA LYS A 19 -6.27 0.23 -7.71
C LYS A 19 -5.50 0.26 -6.39
N ILE A 20 -6.10 0.84 -5.37
CA ILE A 20 -5.49 1.03 -4.06
C ILE A 20 -6.12 0.06 -3.07
N ALA A 21 -5.31 -0.66 -2.31
CA ALA A 21 -5.80 -1.49 -1.22
C ALA A 21 -5.62 -0.77 0.12
N LEU A 22 -6.65 -0.76 0.95
CA LEU A 22 -6.56 -0.42 2.36
C LEU A 22 -6.43 -1.72 3.17
N VAL A 23 -5.34 -1.85 3.94
CA VAL A 23 -5.06 -3.03 4.77
C VAL A 23 -4.75 -2.57 6.19
N MET A 24 -5.70 -2.71 7.10
CA MET A 24 -5.57 -2.26 8.48
C MET A 24 -5.39 -3.42 9.46
N GLU A 25 -4.72 -3.18 10.58
CA GLU A 25 -4.53 -4.16 11.64
C GLU A 25 -5.64 -4.13 12.69
N TRP A 26 -5.74 -5.21 13.48
CA TRP A 26 -6.76 -5.43 14.50
C TRP A 26 -6.83 -4.30 15.55
N SER A 27 -5.71 -3.83 16.09
CA SER A 27 -5.71 -2.83 17.17
C SER A 27 -6.21 -1.45 16.73
N THR A 28 -6.34 -1.22 15.44
CA THR A 28 -6.77 0.05 14.85
C THR A 28 -8.06 -0.05 14.03
N CYS A 29 -8.69 -1.23 14.01
CA CYS A 29 -9.87 -1.52 13.18
C CYS A 29 -11.06 -0.59 13.42
N THR A 30 -11.22 -0.05 14.64
CA THR A 30 -12.28 0.92 14.96
C THR A 30 -12.20 2.21 14.14
N LYS A 31 -11.10 2.43 13.44
CA LYS A 31 -10.88 3.59 12.55
C LYS A 31 -10.97 3.24 11.07
N ASN A 32 -11.25 1.94 10.76
CA ASN A 32 -11.28 1.47 9.39
C ASN A 32 -12.25 2.28 8.53
N GLU A 33 -13.46 2.51 8.99
CA GLU A 33 -14.49 3.23 8.24
C GLU A 33 -14.05 4.66 7.89
N ILE A 34 -13.59 5.43 8.86
CA ILE A 34 -13.17 6.82 8.62
C ILE A 34 -11.94 6.91 7.70
N VAL A 35 -10.99 5.98 7.85
CA VAL A 35 -9.81 5.90 6.97
C VAL A 35 -10.23 5.52 5.56
N TYR A 36 -11.10 4.51 5.42
CA TYR A 36 -11.59 4.06 4.12
C TYR A 36 -12.36 5.13 3.37
N GLU A 37 -13.34 5.76 4.01
CA GLU A 37 -14.16 6.79 3.37
C GLU A 37 -13.34 8.02 2.98
N THR A 38 -12.35 8.41 3.80
CA THR A 38 -11.45 9.51 3.47
C THR A 38 -10.55 9.16 2.28
N LEU A 39 -9.94 7.97 2.29
CA LEU A 39 -9.11 7.49 1.18
C LEU A 39 -9.92 7.38 -0.11
N LYS A 40 -11.09 6.76 -0.05
CA LYS A 40 -11.98 6.56 -1.19
C LYS A 40 -12.39 7.88 -1.81
N LYS A 41 -12.83 8.85 -1.01
CA LYS A 41 -13.21 10.19 -1.46
C LYS A 41 -12.10 10.84 -2.29
N VAL A 42 -10.87 10.82 -1.78
CA VAL A 42 -9.74 11.46 -2.45
C VAL A 42 -9.28 10.67 -3.67
N ALA A 43 -9.21 9.34 -3.57
CA ALA A 43 -8.80 8.47 -4.67
C ALA A 43 -9.78 8.56 -5.86
N GLU A 44 -11.09 8.46 -5.62
CA GLU A 44 -12.12 8.54 -6.68
C GLU A 44 -12.13 9.91 -7.36
N ALA A 45 -11.88 11.00 -6.61
CA ALA A 45 -11.74 12.34 -7.18
C ALA A 45 -10.53 12.46 -8.14
N ASN A 46 -9.55 11.56 -8.03
CA ASN A 46 -8.39 11.45 -8.91
C ASN A 46 -8.49 10.27 -9.91
N GLY A 47 -9.67 9.66 -10.07
CA GLY A 47 -9.92 8.60 -11.06
C GLY A 47 -9.46 7.20 -10.63
N HIS A 48 -9.03 7.02 -9.38
CA HIS A 48 -8.56 5.75 -8.81
C HIS A 48 -9.68 4.97 -8.14
N THR A 49 -9.43 3.71 -7.80
CA THR A 49 -10.37 2.85 -7.06
C THR A 49 -9.75 2.35 -5.77
N VAL A 50 -10.58 2.13 -4.74
CA VAL A 50 -10.13 1.63 -3.44
C VAL A 50 -10.85 0.34 -3.08
N VAL A 51 -10.09 -0.68 -2.66
CA VAL A 51 -10.62 -1.92 -2.10
C VAL A 51 -10.21 -2.00 -0.63
N ASN A 52 -11.20 -2.19 0.24
CA ASN A 52 -10.99 -2.31 1.68
C ASN A 52 -10.85 -3.78 2.07
N TYR A 53 -9.64 -4.18 2.43
CA TYR A 53 -9.33 -5.54 2.91
C TYR A 53 -9.52 -5.71 4.42
N GLY A 54 -9.99 -4.68 5.14
CA GLY A 54 -10.17 -4.69 6.58
C GLY A 54 -8.85 -4.40 7.30
N GLN A 55 -8.75 -4.61 8.61
CA GLN A 55 -9.68 -5.31 9.48
C GLN A 55 -10.89 -4.42 9.82
N PHE A 56 -12.10 -5.01 9.87
CA PHE A 56 -13.35 -4.24 9.97
C PHE A 56 -13.81 -4.04 11.44
N ASP A 57 -13.60 -5.04 12.28
CA ASP A 57 -14.04 -5.02 13.69
C ASP A 57 -13.10 -5.82 14.61
N MET A 58 -13.40 -5.78 15.90
CA MET A 58 -12.61 -6.43 16.96
C MET A 58 -12.84 -7.94 17.06
N ASP A 59 -13.91 -8.45 16.46
CA ASP A 59 -14.31 -9.86 16.51
C ASP A 59 -13.77 -10.66 15.32
N ASP A 60 -13.26 -9.96 14.30
CA ASP A 60 -12.56 -10.57 13.15
C ASP A 60 -11.19 -11.17 13.59
N ASN A 61 -10.63 -12.02 12.74
CA ASN A 61 -9.29 -12.60 12.98
C ASN A 61 -8.26 -11.51 13.29
N ARG A 62 -7.49 -11.73 14.37
CA ARG A 62 -6.50 -10.75 14.85
C ARG A 62 -5.32 -10.61 13.91
N GLN A 63 -5.50 -9.88 12.83
CA GLN A 63 -4.39 -9.48 11.98
C GLN A 63 -3.54 -8.40 12.63
N THR A 64 -2.26 -8.70 12.81
CA THR A 64 -1.25 -7.71 13.16
C THR A 64 -0.60 -7.15 11.88
N TYR A 65 0.30 -6.21 12.03
CA TYR A 65 1.08 -5.67 10.91
C TYR A 65 1.93 -6.71 10.18
N ASN A 66 2.24 -7.88 10.79
CA ASN A 66 3.00 -8.95 10.14
C ASN A 66 2.16 -9.67 9.07
N GLN A 67 0.92 -10.09 9.40
CA GLN A 67 0.00 -10.67 8.43
C GLN A 67 -0.36 -9.66 7.33
N ASN A 68 -0.55 -8.39 7.71
CA ASN A 68 -0.81 -7.32 6.76
C ASN A 68 0.36 -7.10 5.79
N ALA A 69 1.60 -7.30 6.23
CA ALA A 69 2.76 -7.23 5.35
C ALA A 69 2.78 -8.34 4.30
N ILE A 70 2.41 -9.57 4.67
CA ILE A 70 2.26 -10.69 3.73
C ILE A 70 1.16 -10.38 2.71
N LEU A 71 -0.02 -9.97 3.19
CA LEU A 71 -1.13 -9.58 2.32
C LEU A 71 -0.72 -8.45 1.36
N THR A 72 -0.07 -7.40 1.86
CA THR A 72 0.45 -6.29 1.07
C THR A 72 1.37 -6.76 -0.05
N ALA A 73 2.33 -7.63 0.25
CA ALA A 73 3.25 -8.16 -0.76
C ALA A 73 2.53 -8.98 -1.83
N VAL A 74 1.58 -9.82 -1.42
CA VAL A 74 0.78 -10.62 -2.35
C VAL A 74 -0.09 -9.73 -3.25
N LEU A 75 -0.76 -8.72 -2.70
CA LEU A 75 -1.59 -7.79 -3.47
C LEU A 75 -0.79 -7.05 -4.53
N LEU A 76 0.38 -6.53 -4.18
CA LEU A 76 1.26 -5.81 -5.11
C LEU A 76 1.87 -6.75 -6.15
N LYS A 77 2.41 -7.89 -5.74
CA LYS A 77 3.07 -8.84 -6.66
C LYS A 77 2.10 -9.51 -7.64
N SER A 78 0.86 -9.73 -7.23
CA SER A 78 -0.17 -10.33 -8.07
C SER A 78 -0.87 -9.32 -9.00
N GLY A 79 -0.62 -8.03 -8.84
CA GLY A 79 -1.33 -6.95 -9.52
C GLY A 79 -2.79 -6.80 -9.07
N ALA A 80 -3.15 -7.33 -7.91
CA ALA A 80 -4.46 -7.11 -7.29
C ALA A 80 -4.59 -5.66 -6.79
N ALA A 81 -3.47 -5.02 -6.43
CA ALA A 81 -3.39 -3.61 -6.14
C ALA A 81 -2.12 -3.00 -6.76
N ASP A 82 -2.18 -1.72 -7.10
CA ASP A 82 -1.04 -0.94 -7.60
C ASP A 82 -0.36 -0.18 -6.45
N PHE A 83 -1.10 0.14 -5.39
CA PHE A 83 -0.63 0.81 -4.19
C PHE A 83 -1.36 0.28 -2.95
N VAL A 84 -0.66 0.23 -1.81
CA VAL A 84 -1.26 -0.19 -0.53
C VAL A 84 -1.14 0.91 0.52
N VAL A 85 -2.26 1.21 1.16
CA VAL A 85 -2.32 2.02 2.38
C VAL A 85 -2.49 1.08 3.56
N THR A 86 -1.55 1.12 4.50
CA THR A 86 -1.57 0.32 5.72
C THR A 86 -1.14 1.16 6.92
N GLY A 87 -0.98 0.54 8.07
CA GLY A 87 -0.49 1.19 9.27
C GLY A 87 -0.66 0.34 10.51
N CYS A 88 -0.24 0.90 11.62
CA CYS A 88 -0.44 0.35 12.95
C CYS A 88 -0.57 1.49 13.96
N GLY A 89 -0.48 1.23 15.25
CA GLY A 89 -0.57 2.27 16.25
C GLY A 89 0.39 3.44 16.03
N THR A 90 1.64 3.16 15.68
CA THR A 90 2.67 4.18 15.36
C THR A 90 2.98 4.32 13.88
N GLY A 91 2.59 3.36 13.05
CA GLY A 91 3.00 3.23 11.64
C GLY A 91 4.38 2.59 11.44
N GLU A 92 5.25 2.61 12.45
CA GLU A 92 6.63 2.14 12.34
C GLU A 92 6.73 0.62 12.19
N GLY A 93 5.99 -0.15 13.01
CA GLY A 93 5.97 -1.62 12.94
C GLY A 93 5.46 -2.13 11.61
N ALA A 94 4.38 -1.53 11.09
CA ALA A 94 3.83 -1.87 9.79
C ALA A 94 4.81 -1.52 8.65
N MET A 95 5.50 -0.38 8.71
CA MET A 95 6.55 -0.04 7.75
C MET A 95 7.68 -1.06 7.75
N LEU A 96 8.18 -1.45 8.93
CA LEU A 96 9.27 -2.43 9.06
C LEU A 96 8.87 -3.79 8.49
N ALA A 97 7.69 -4.30 8.86
CA ALA A 97 7.17 -5.57 8.36
C ALA A 97 6.96 -5.56 6.84
N CYS A 98 6.35 -4.51 6.31
CA CYS A 98 6.15 -4.34 4.86
C CYS A 98 7.48 -4.30 4.11
N ASN A 99 8.50 -3.60 4.63
CA ASN A 99 9.82 -3.55 4.00
C ASN A 99 10.62 -4.85 4.13
N ALA A 100 10.23 -5.79 5.01
CA ALA A 100 10.76 -7.15 5.04
C ALA A 100 10.21 -8.04 3.91
N MET A 101 9.19 -7.59 3.17
CA MET A 101 8.55 -8.36 2.11
C MET A 101 9.12 -8.04 0.72
N PRO A 102 9.17 -9.04 -0.19
CA PRO A 102 9.65 -8.83 -1.56
C PRO A 102 8.75 -7.87 -2.34
N GLY A 103 9.38 -6.92 -3.03
CA GLY A 103 8.68 -5.97 -3.92
C GLY A 103 7.91 -4.87 -3.22
N VAL A 104 7.88 -4.81 -1.89
CA VAL A 104 7.23 -3.73 -1.15
C VAL A 104 8.23 -2.63 -0.81
N GLN A 105 7.92 -1.41 -1.20
CA GLN A 105 8.65 -0.19 -0.82
C GLN A 105 7.72 0.68 -0.01
N CYS A 106 7.81 0.55 1.32
CA CYS A 106 6.89 1.19 2.25
C CYS A 106 7.54 2.38 2.95
N GLY A 107 6.89 3.54 2.86
CA GLY A 107 7.24 4.74 3.61
C GLY A 107 6.43 4.90 4.87
N HIS A 108 7.03 5.44 5.93
CA HIS A 108 6.32 5.93 7.11
C HIS A 108 5.84 7.35 6.83
N VAL A 109 4.54 7.56 6.83
CA VAL A 109 3.91 8.83 6.47
C VAL A 109 3.11 9.34 7.66
N VAL A 110 3.48 10.51 8.16
CA VAL A 110 2.85 11.14 9.34
C VAL A 110 2.06 12.39 8.95
N ASP A 111 2.53 13.07 7.91
CA ASP A 111 1.97 14.33 7.45
C ASP A 111 1.94 14.44 5.90
N PRO A 112 1.30 15.48 5.35
CA PRO A 112 1.20 15.66 3.90
C PRO A 112 2.54 15.84 3.18
N ALA A 113 3.56 16.38 3.86
CA ALA A 113 4.89 16.55 3.25
C ALA A 113 5.59 15.20 3.09
N ASP A 114 5.46 14.31 4.09
CA ASP A 114 5.94 12.93 4.00
C ASP A 114 5.31 12.19 2.80
N SER A 115 3.98 12.31 2.64
CA SER A 115 3.25 11.69 1.55
C SER A 115 3.75 12.14 0.18
N TYR A 116 3.89 13.45 0.00
CA TYR A 116 4.39 14.02 -1.24
C TYR A 116 5.84 13.61 -1.54
N LEU A 117 6.74 13.78 -0.57
CA LEU A 117 8.16 13.50 -0.76
C LEU A 117 8.40 12.01 -0.96
N PHE A 118 7.75 11.14 -0.19
CA PHE A 118 7.89 9.71 -0.35
C PHE A 118 7.46 9.24 -1.75
N THR A 119 6.32 9.70 -2.25
CA THR A 119 5.86 9.35 -3.58
C THR A 119 6.73 9.92 -4.68
N GLN A 120 7.13 11.18 -4.59
CA GLN A 120 7.89 11.83 -5.65
C GLN A 120 9.36 11.41 -5.70
N VAL A 121 10.01 11.28 -4.55
CA VAL A 121 11.45 10.98 -4.46
C VAL A 121 11.71 9.47 -4.49
N ASN A 122 10.93 8.68 -3.75
CA ASN A 122 11.18 7.26 -3.55
C ASN A 122 10.39 6.35 -4.49
N ALA A 123 9.35 6.85 -5.16
CA ALA A 123 8.47 6.06 -6.02
C ALA A 123 7.95 4.79 -5.32
N GLY A 124 7.62 4.89 -4.02
CA GLY A 124 7.14 3.76 -3.23
C GLY A 124 5.76 3.29 -3.65
N ASN A 125 5.42 2.05 -3.29
CA ASN A 125 4.15 1.41 -3.62
C ASN A 125 3.30 1.05 -2.38
N CYS A 126 3.74 1.49 -1.21
CA CYS A 126 3.05 1.27 0.05
C CYS A 126 3.30 2.44 1.01
N MET A 127 2.28 2.88 1.74
CA MET A 127 2.46 3.82 2.84
C MET A 127 1.93 3.23 4.14
N SER A 128 2.65 3.51 5.23
CA SER A 128 2.28 3.13 6.58
C SER A 128 1.99 4.35 7.43
N LEU A 129 0.78 4.41 7.97
CA LEU A 129 0.24 5.53 8.74
C LEU A 129 0.16 5.22 10.24
N PRO A 130 0.34 6.23 11.11
CA PRO A 130 0.06 6.09 12.54
C PRO A 130 -1.43 6.24 12.81
N PHE A 131 -2.11 5.13 13.10
CA PHE A 131 -3.55 5.15 13.39
C PHE A 131 -3.89 5.31 14.88
N ALA A 132 -2.89 5.38 15.78
CA ALA A 132 -3.08 5.69 17.20
C ALA A 132 -2.26 6.90 17.65
N LYS A 133 -0.97 6.94 17.32
CA LYS A 133 -0.09 8.08 17.63
C LYS A 133 -0.55 9.31 16.84
N GLY A 134 -0.83 10.40 17.54
CA GLY A 134 -1.30 11.64 16.92
C GLY A 134 -2.78 11.61 16.47
N TRP A 135 -3.50 10.51 16.73
CA TRP A 135 -4.90 10.42 16.42
C TRP A 135 -5.74 11.18 17.45
N GLY A 136 -6.51 12.13 17.00
CA GLY A 136 -7.35 12.96 17.86
C GLY A 136 -8.28 13.83 17.05
N TRP A 137 -8.75 14.92 17.63
CA TRP A 137 -9.63 15.87 16.95
C TRP A 137 -8.95 16.44 15.70
N GLY A 138 -9.63 16.30 14.56
CA GLY A 138 -9.11 16.74 13.25
C GLY A 138 -8.17 15.74 12.58
N ALA A 139 -8.03 14.50 13.07
CA ALA A 139 -7.17 13.48 12.45
C ALA A 139 -7.62 13.16 11.01
N GLU A 140 -8.92 13.14 10.74
CA GLU A 140 -9.51 12.96 9.42
C GLU A 140 -9.12 14.06 8.43
N VAL A 141 -8.94 15.30 8.90
CA VAL A 141 -8.48 16.44 8.08
C VAL A 141 -7.03 16.22 7.66
N ASN A 142 -6.17 15.78 8.59
CA ASN A 142 -4.78 15.45 8.25
C ASN A 142 -4.71 14.28 7.27
N LEU A 143 -5.53 13.23 7.45
CA LEU A 143 -5.62 12.11 6.53
C LEU A 143 -6.02 12.57 5.12
N GLU A 144 -7.01 13.43 5.00
CA GLU A 144 -7.44 13.96 3.71
C GLU A 144 -6.27 14.65 2.99
N TYR A 145 -5.54 15.52 3.69
CA TYR A 145 -4.36 16.19 3.12
C TYR A 145 -3.22 15.21 2.78
N VAL A 146 -3.00 14.17 3.59
CA VAL A 146 -2.03 13.11 3.30
C VAL A 146 -2.39 12.39 2.01
N PHE A 147 -3.65 12.01 1.83
CA PHE A 147 -4.11 11.32 0.63
C PHE A 147 -4.16 12.23 -0.60
N GLU A 148 -4.51 13.50 -0.45
CA GLU A 148 -4.41 14.48 -1.53
C GLU A 148 -2.97 14.59 -2.08
N LYS A 149 -1.96 14.54 -1.19
CA LYS A 149 -0.55 14.63 -1.58
C LYS A 149 -0.01 13.35 -2.20
N LEU A 150 -0.64 12.21 -1.96
CA LEU A 150 -0.34 10.96 -2.64
C LEU A 150 -0.61 11.04 -4.15
N PHE A 151 -1.66 11.75 -4.57
CA PHE A 151 -2.15 11.79 -5.95
C PHE A 151 -1.83 13.09 -6.71
N VAL A 152 -0.94 13.93 -6.20
CA VAL A 152 -0.62 15.22 -6.85
C VAL A 152 0.01 15.06 -8.22
N GLN A 153 0.86 14.03 -8.39
CA GLN A 153 1.61 13.73 -9.62
C GLN A 153 1.88 12.22 -9.67
N GLU A 154 2.31 11.75 -10.83
CA GLU A 154 2.82 10.39 -10.98
C GLU A 154 3.97 10.11 -10.00
N PRO A 155 3.98 8.95 -9.32
CA PRO A 155 5.07 8.57 -8.44
C PRO A 155 6.43 8.60 -9.15
N GLY A 156 7.46 9.09 -8.45
CA GLY A 156 8.81 9.17 -9.00
C GLY A 156 9.05 10.39 -9.89
N GLY A 157 8.19 11.41 -9.84
CA GLY A 157 8.40 12.67 -10.58
C GLY A 157 9.62 13.47 -10.14
N GLY A 158 10.12 13.20 -8.95
CA GLY A 158 11.31 13.84 -8.35
C GLY A 158 11.00 15.15 -7.61
N TYR A 159 11.86 15.44 -6.60
CA TYR A 159 11.79 16.72 -5.88
C TYR A 159 13.17 17.14 -5.33
N PRO A 160 13.67 18.35 -5.68
CA PRO A 160 13.12 19.22 -6.73
C PRO A 160 13.23 18.58 -8.13
N GLU A 161 12.47 19.05 -9.09
CA GLU A 161 12.44 18.51 -10.46
C GLU A 161 13.86 18.31 -11.06
N THR A 162 14.81 19.15 -10.69
CA THR A 162 16.22 19.05 -11.11
C THR A 162 16.94 17.80 -10.57
N ALA A 163 16.43 17.17 -9.50
CA ALA A 163 16.97 15.93 -8.92
C ALA A 163 16.33 14.66 -9.49
N ALA A 164 15.22 14.77 -10.24
CA ALA A 164 14.39 13.66 -10.69
C ALA A 164 15.17 12.50 -11.33
N ALA A 165 16.08 12.78 -12.26
CA ALA A 165 16.87 11.74 -12.93
C ALA A 165 17.76 10.93 -11.97
N SER A 166 18.29 11.57 -10.91
CA SER A 166 19.09 10.91 -9.88
C SER A 166 18.22 10.07 -8.95
N GLU A 167 17.07 10.58 -8.56
CA GLU A 167 16.12 9.91 -7.68
C GLU A 167 15.48 8.70 -8.34
N GLN A 168 15.04 8.81 -9.58
CA GLN A 168 14.54 7.70 -10.40
C GLN A 168 15.56 6.58 -10.56
N ARG A 169 16.84 6.93 -10.80
CA ARG A 169 17.91 5.94 -10.85
C ARG A 169 18.09 5.24 -9.51
N ASN A 170 18.05 5.97 -8.39
CA ASN A 170 18.19 5.39 -7.06
C ASN A 170 16.99 4.49 -6.70
N ALA A 171 15.76 4.86 -7.05
CA ALA A 171 14.58 4.03 -6.88
C ALA A 171 14.71 2.71 -7.65
N ALA A 172 15.18 2.75 -8.91
CA ALA A 172 15.42 1.55 -9.70
C ALA A 172 16.54 0.67 -9.12
N LEU A 173 17.60 1.25 -8.55
CA LEU A 173 18.66 0.51 -7.86
C LEU A 173 18.15 -0.14 -6.56
N LEU A 174 17.29 0.56 -5.81
CA LEU A 174 16.68 0.01 -4.60
C LEU A 174 15.79 -1.21 -4.94
N THR A 175 15.04 -1.16 -6.03
CA THR A 175 14.24 -2.31 -6.50
C THR A 175 15.13 -3.53 -6.77
N LYS A 176 16.24 -3.35 -7.50
CA LYS A 176 17.20 -4.44 -7.75
C LYS A 176 17.84 -4.97 -6.48
N LEU A 177 18.17 -4.09 -5.54
CA LEU A 177 18.73 -4.50 -4.24
C LEU A 177 17.72 -5.34 -3.44
N LYS A 178 16.45 -4.94 -3.45
CA LYS A 178 15.38 -5.73 -2.82
C LYS A 178 15.23 -7.11 -3.46
N GLU A 179 15.20 -7.20 -4.78
CA GLU A 179 15.13 -8.48 -5.50
C GLU A 179 16.29 -9.41 -5.14
N ALA A 180 17.49 -8.85 -4.95
CA ALA A 180 18.66 -9.62 -4.56
C ALA A 180 18.68 -10.05 -3.08
N ALA A 181 17.99 -9.31 -2.21
CA ALA A 181 18.04 -9.50 -0.75
C ALA A 181 16.86 -10.29 -0.17
N HIS A 182 15.78 -10.51 -0.95
CA HIS A 182 14.56 -11.17 -0.48
C HIS A 182 14.29 -12.47 -1.21
N HIS A 183 13.63 -13.41 -0.51
CA HIS A 183 13.03 -14.59 -1.14
C HIS A 183 11.87 -14.19 -2.06
N ASP A 184 11.56 -15.05 -3.03
CA ASP A 184 10.32 -14.87 -3.83
C ASP A 184 9.09 -15.04 -2.94
N ILE A 185 8.01 -14.30 -3.26
CA ILE A 185 6.77 -14.38 -2.48
C ILE A 185 6.19 -15.80 -2.44
N LYS A 186 6.39 -16.60 -3.49
CA LYS A 186 5.90 -17.99 -3.54
C LYS A 186 6.68 -18.88 -2.59
N GLU A 187 7.96 -18.62 -2.33
CA GLU A 187 8.75 -19.34 -1.32
C GLU A 187 8.25 -19.03 0.09
N ILE A 188 7.89 -17.76 0.35
CA ILE A 188 7.30 -17.35 1.63
C ILE A 188 5.94 -18.05 1.84
N LEU A 189 5.09 -18.07 0.81
CA LEU A 189 3.78 -18.73 0.85
C LEU A 189 3.88 -20.25 1.02
N ALA A 190 4.96 -20.88 0.55
CA ALA A 190 5.24 -22.31 0.66
C ALA A 190 6.09 -22.65 1.89
N SER A 191 6.28 -21.72 2.84
CA SER A 191 7.10 -21.94 4.03
C SER A 191 6.55 -23.09 4.89
N GLU A 192 7.44 -23.99 5.31
CA GLU A 192 7.13 -25.06 6.26
C GLU A 192 7.24 -24.61 7.74
N ASP A 193 7.69 -23.37 7.97
CA ASP A 193 7.71 -22.79 9.31
C ASP A 193 6.27 -22.55 9.79
N PRO A 194 5.86 -23.16 10.94
CA PRO A 194 4.48 -23.13 11.39
C PRO A 194 3.99 -21.72 11.70
N ASP A 195 4.85 -20.82 12.18
CA ASP A 195 4.49 -19.44 12.49
C ASP A 195 4.24 -18.63 11.20
N VAL A 196 5.08 -18.84 10.18
CA VAL A 196 4.90 -18.20 8.87
C VAL A 196 3.63 -18.73 8.18
N HIS A 197 3.40 -20.04 8.24
CA HIS A 197 2.21 -20.67 7.67
C HIS A 197 0.92 -20.14 8.31
N GLU A 198 0.87 -20.05 9.65
CA GLU A 198 -0.25 -19.45 10.37
C GLU A 198 -0.47 -17.97 9.96
N MET A 199 0.61 -17.20 9.85
CA MET A 199 0.51 -15.80 9.39
C MET A 199 -0.10 -15.71 7.99
N VAL A 200 0.22 -16.61 7.07
CA VAL A 200 -0.38 -16.64 5.73
C VAL A 200 -1.87 -16.96 5.81
N GLN A 201 -2.26 -17.98 6.58
CA GLN A 201 -3.67 -18.34 6.76
C GLN A 201 -4.50 -17.18 7.33
N VAL A 202 -3.99 -16.51 8.37
CA VAL A 202 -4.66 -15.36 8.98
C VAL A 202 -4.71 -14.17 8.01
N ALA A 203 -3.68 -13.93 7.20
CA ALA A 203 -3.65 -12.84 6.21
C ALA A 203 -4.81 -12.91 5.21
N PHE A 204 -5.25 -14.12 4.85
CA PHE A 204 -6.34 -14.35 3.89
C PHE A 204 -7.66 -14.80 4.53
N ALA A 205 -7.77 -14.77 5.85
CA ALA A 205 -8.99 -15.13 6.55
C ALA A 205 -10.16 -14.17 6.26
N GLY A 206 -11.38 -14.62 6.60
CA GLY A 206 -12.60 -13.84 6.38
C GLY A 206 -12.88 -13.64 4.89
N ASN A 207 -13.30 -12.46 4.49
CA ASN A 207 -13.62 -12.12 3.10
C ASN A 207 -12.39 -11.75 2.24
N ARG A 208 -11.18 -11.71 2.82
CA ARG A 208 -9.96 -11.24 2.14
C ARG A 208 -9.59 -12.14 0.97
N MET A 209 -9.77 -13.45 1.12
CA MET A 209 -9.53 -14.41 0.04
C MET A 209 -10.45 -14.16 -1.16
N GLU A 210 -11.71 -13.87 -0.94
CA GLU A 210 -12.67 -13.58 -2.01
C GLU A 210 -12.35 -12.25 -2.71
N LEU A 211 -12.00 -11.22 -1.96
CA LEU A 211 -11.56 -9.94 -2.51
C LEU A 211 -10.29 -10.12 -3.35
N PHE A 212 -9.32 -10.87 -2.83
CA PHE A 212 -8.07 -11.16 -3.55
C PHE A 212 -8.32 -11.92 -4.85
N LYS A 213 -9.16 -12.97 -4.84
CA LYS A 213 -9.53 -13.72 -6.05
C LYS A 213 -10.16 -12.85 -7.13
N ALA A 214 -11.01 -11.92 -6.73
CA ALA A 214 -11.66 -11.01 -7.66
C ALA A 214 -10.68 -10.06 -8.38
N ASP A 215 -9.58 -9.72 -7.74
CA ASP A 215 -8.65 -8.68 -8.19
C ASP A 215 -7.32 -9.21 -8.70
N CYS A 216 -6.94 -10.44 -8.36
CA CYS A 216 -5.65 -11.04 -8.71
C CYS A 216 -5.48 -11.19 -10.22
N LYS A 217 -4.37 -10.66 -10.75
CA LYS A 217 -4.00 -10.75 -12.18
C LYS A 217 -2.94 -11.82 -12.46
N CYS A 218 -2.40 -12.47 -11.41
CA CYS A 218 -1.35 -13.47 -11.53
C CYS A 218 -1.84 -14.86 -11.09
N PRO A 219 -2.17 -15.78 -12.03
CA PRO A 219 -2.67 -17.12 -11.70
C PRO A 219 -1.70 -17.96 -10.86
N GLU A 220 -0.40 -17.78 -11.03
CA GLU A 220 0.61 -18.51 -10.26
C GLU A 220 0.61 -18.11 -8.78
N ILE A 221 0.48 -16.82 -8.48
CA ILE A 221 0.39 -16.32 -7.10
C ILE A 221 -0.96 -16.74 -6.50
N LEU A 222 -2.05 -16.66 -7.27
CA LEU A 222 -3.35 -17.15 -6.81
C LEU A 222 -3.28 -18.61 -6.39
N ALA A 223 -2.73 -19.48 -7.24
CA ALA A 223 -2.58 -20.90 -6.93
C ALA A 223 -1.70 -21.15 -5.69
N ALA A 224 -0.62 -20.37 -5.53
CA ALA A 224 0.25 -20.47 -4.35
C ALA A 224 -0.49 -20.08 -3.06
N VAL A 225 -1.26 -18.99 -3.07
CA VAL A 225 -2.10 -18.58 -1.93
C VAL A 225 -3.16 -19.65 -1.63
N GLU A 226 -3.88 -20.15 -2.64
CA GLU A 226 -4.89 -21.21 -2.46
C GLU A 226 -4.30 -22.51 -1.87
N ALA A 227 -3.05 -22.81 -2.16
CA ALA A 227 -2.36 -23.95 -1.57
C ALA A 227 -1.98 -23.69 -0.11
N ALA A 228 -1.53 -22.48 0.22
CA ALA A 228 -1.07 -22.10 1.55
C ALA A 228 -2.18 -21.92 2.58
N VAL A 229 -3.42 -21.63 2.16
CA VAL A 229 -4.56 -21.38 3.06
C VAL A 229 -5.44 -22.64 3.29
N LYS A 230 -5.08 -23.78 2.71
CA LYS A 230 -5.76 -25.07 2.92
C LYS A 230 -5.34 -25.71 4.23
#